data_9bfc1d2ba4c4fa664077af030fa44127
#
_entry.id   9bfc1d2ba4c4fa664077af030fa44127
#
_cell.length_a   1.000
_cell.length_b   1.000
_cell.length_c   1.000
_cell.angle_alpha   90.00
_cell.angle_beta   90.00
_cell.angle_gamma   90.00
#
_symmetry.space_group_name_H-M   'P 1'
#
loop_
_entity.id
_entity.type
_entity.pdbx_description
1 polymer ?
#
loop_
_entity_poly.entity_id
_entity_poly.type
_entity_poly.pdbx_seq_one_letter_code
_entity_poly.pdbx_strand_id
1 'polypeptide(L)'
;MIPYKPPFDDVYEKAIKPAVEDAGLTATIVKDEHYVGAIFERIQGSIGDAELCVADVTGGNPNVMWEAAYGEALGKQVIFIAQAVDEIPFDVRHNRCILYDVSPTGLANLKREIAQTIRAVLGGQTSDLQTLRQIVLPNSIKGAGSTFVVAANPLSYRLSHGVSPGWRERPVTTFSDYVGIRGLMRTFGMILGVQALPELVNPDDFDDDALRRKMNLYLIGSSKANRWTGVIMEEFFADRQMKWDFRPDPESKDIQSPDVILRCNGKYHAPLGWKETSQFENDFGIVIRGPNPRDSSLMVMVLAGRGALGTEAASLAITDPACIRLLKRELQHRGIDLDDHRQSFLAVVSVRCKGQNARYETGLDTFKVWEVHEC
;
A
#
# COMPACT_ATOMS: atom_id res chain seq x y z
N MET A 1 16.22 -2.54 21.34
CA MET A 1 16.44 -1.14 21.76
C MET A 1 16.15 -1.03 23.25
N ILE A 2 17.19 -0.98 24.08
CA ILE A 2 17.05 -0.87 25.54
C ILE A 2 18.16 0.03 26.09
N PRO A 3 17.96 0.70 27.25
CA PRO A 3 19.07 1.40 27.90
C PRO A 3 20.16 0.44 28.37
N TYR A 4 21.43 0.75 28.10
CA TYR A 4 22.57 -0.09 28.51
C TYR A 4 22.96 0.18 29.99
N LYS A 5 22.12 -0.21 30.91
CA LYS A 5 22.36 -0.12 32.38
C LYS A 5 21.40 -1.06 33.10
N PRO A 6 21.73 -1.49 34.34
CA PRO A 6 20.77 -2.19 35.20
C PRO A 6 19.49 -1.37 35.42
N PRO A 7 18.29 -1.98 35.47
CA PRO A 7 18.03 -3.43 35.37
C PRO A 7 17.75 -3.96 33.96
N PHE A 8 17.95 -3.16 32.89
CA PHE A 8 17.52 -3.47 31.53
C PHE A 8 18.21 -4.69 30.90
N ASP A 9 19.44 -5.03 31.32
CA ASP A 9 20.09 -6.27 30.92
C ASP A 9 19.27 -7.50 31.33
N ASP A 10 18.76 -7.48 32.59
CA ASP A 10 17.88 -8.53 33.10
C ASP A 10 16.55 -8.60 32.36
N VAL A 11 15.97 -7.45 32.01
CA VAL A 11 14.76 -7.37 31.19
C VAL A 11 14.98 -8.01 29.83
N TYR A 12 16.12 -7.73 29.18
CA TYR A 12 16.48 -8.34 27.92
C TYR A 12 16.63 -9.86 28.02
N GLU A 13 17.49 -10.33 28.92
CA GLU A 13 17.82 -11.77 29.02
C GLU A 13 16.65 -12.61 29.54
N LYS A 14 15.82 -12.08 30.45
CA LYS A 14 14.76 -12.84 31.10
C LYS A 14 13.38 -12.68 30.49
N ALA A 15 13.14 -11.60 29.73
CA ALA A 15 11.84 -11.33 29.13
C ALA A 15 11.90 -11.13 27.61
N ILE A 16 12.63 -10.14 27.09
CA ILE A 16 12.60 -9.78 25.68
C ILE A 16 13.12 -10.90 24.79
N LYS A 17 14.37 -11.33 25.01
CA LYS A 17 15.01 -12.37 24.22
C LYS A 17 14.21 -13.69 24.21
N PRO A 18 13.82 -14.25 25.36
CA PRO A 18 13.01 -15.46 25.35
C PRO A 18 11.63 -15.29 24.71
N ALA A 19 11.03 -14.08 24.77
CA ALA A 19 9.76 -13.80 24.09
C ALA A 19 9.87 -13.83 22.56
N VAL A 20 10.97 -13.26 22.05
CA VAL A 20 11.29 -13.26 20.61
C VAL A 20 11.54 -14.68 20.11
N GLU A 21 12.33 -15.45 20.87
CA GLU A 21 12.65 -16.85 20.55
C GLU A 21 11.40 -17.75 20.62
N ASP A 22 10.52 -17.57 21.61
CA ASP A 22 9.23 -18.27 21.72
C ASP A 22 8.28 -17.94 20.55
N ALA A 23 8.48 -16.82 19.88
CA ALA A 23 7.74 -16.43 18.67
C ALA A 23 8.39 -16.93 17.38
N GLY A 24 9.49 -17.68 17.44
CA GLY A 24 10.19 -18.27 16.31
C GLY A 24 11.15 -17.32 15.59
N LEU A 25 11.51 -16.21 16.23
CA LEU A 25 12.46 -15.22 15.69
C LEU A 25 13.81 -15.29 16.45
N THR A 26 14.83 -14.64 15.89
CA THR A 26 16.13 -14.46 16.55
C THR A 26 16.22 -13.08 17.17
N ALA A 27 16.50 -13.00 18.46
CA ALA A 27 16.71 -11.74 19.14
C ALA A 27 18.14 -11.22 18.89
N THR A 28 18.24 -9.97 18.45
CA THR A 28 19.52 -9.29 18.22
C THR A 28 19.58 -8.00 19.05
N ILE A 29 20.70 -7.80 19.73
CA ILE A 29 21.03 -6.55 20.39
C ILE A 29 22.45 -6.16 20.00
N VAL A 30 22.68 -4.91 19.62
CA VAL A 30 24.01 -4.41 19.29
C VAL A 30 24.74 -4.07 20.58
N LYS A 31 25.60 -4.98 21.04
CA LYS A 31 26.53 -4.73 22.19
C LYS A 31 27.92 -4.49 21.66
N ASP A 32 28.59 -3.53 22.23
CA ASP A 32 29.78 -2.86 21.73
C ASP A 32 31.11 -3.59 21.93
N GLU A 33 31.10 -4.85 22.32
CA GLU A 33 32.29 -5.46 22.93
C GLU A 33 33.45 -5.75 21.95
N HIS A 34 33.27 -5.75 20.62
CA HIS A 34 34.38 -6.09 19.68
C HIS A 34 34.23 -5.51 18.24
N TYR A 35 33.67 -4.30 18.07
CA TYR A 35 33.50 -3.75 16.73
C TYR A 35 34.50 -2.63 16.42
N VAL A 36 35.16 -2.71 15.26
CA VAL A 36 36.01 -1.64 14.70
C VAL A 36 35.22 -0.98 13.55
N GLY A 37 34.61 0.17 13.81
CA GLY A 37 33.81 0.94 12.83
C GLY A 37 32.79 1.85 13.48
N ALA A 38 31.99 2.54 12.68
CA ALA A 38 30.94 3.42 13.18
C ALA A 38 29.78 2.59 13.76
N ILE A 39 29.63 2.57 15.10
CA ILE A 39 28.51 1.91 15.82
C ILE A 39 27.15 2.30 15.24
N PHE A 40 27.04 3.55 14.82
CA PHE A 40 25.82 4.13 14.29
C PHE A 40 25.33 3.41 13.02
N GLU A 41 26.23 3.16 12.04
CA GLU A 41 25.88 2.44 10.80
C GLU A 41 25.43 1.00 11.08
N ARG A 42 26.04 0.36 12.09
CA ARG A 42 25.66 -0.99 12.49
C ARG A 42 24.27 -1.02 13.15
N ILE A 43 23.96 -0.04 14.00
CA ILE A 43 22.62 0.08 14.60
C ILE A 43 21.59 0.30 13.49
N GLN A 44 21.86 1.21 12.55
CA GLN A 44 20.95 1.45 11.41
C GLN A 44 20.76 0.19 10.55
N GLY A 45 21.82 -0.53 10.23
CA GLY A 45 21.75 -1.79 9.50
C GLY A 45 20.92 -2.84 10.25
N SER A 46 21.19 -3.04 11.55
CA SER A 46 20.45 -4.01 12.37
C SER A 46 18.94 -3.66 12.48
N ILE A 47 18.60 -2.37 12.57
CA ILE A 47 17.20 -1.93 12.54
C ILE A 47 16.58 -2.15 11.15
N GLY A 48 17.34 -1.86 10.08
CA GLY A 48 16.92 -2.09 8.70
C GLY A 48 16.64 -3.55 8.38
N ASP A 49 17.45 -4.47 8.91
CA ASP A 49 17.32 -5.92 8.69
C ASP A 49 16.29 -6.60 9.60
N ALA A 50 15.90 -5.95 10.72
CA ALA A 50 14.94 -6.52 11.66
C ALA A 50 13.54 -6.65 11.06
N GLU A 51 12.84 -7.75 11.39
CA GLU A 51 11.42 -7.93 11.04
C GLU A 51 10.51 -7.01 11.87
N LEU A 52 10.86 -6.82 13.14
CA LEU A 52 10.21 -5.90 14.06
C LEU A 52 11.21 -5.45 15.14
N CYS A 53 10.86 -4.43 15.88
CA CYS A 53 11.68 -3.90 16.97
C CYS A 53 10.93 -3.94 18.30
N VAL A 54 11.67 -4.12 19.39
CA VAL A 54 11.17 -3.91 20.77
C VAL A 54 11.95 -2.77 21.39
N ALA A 55 11.26 -1.75 21.90
CA ALA A 55 11.85 -0.54 22.46
C ALA A 55 11.38 -0.33 23.90
N ASP A 56 12.32 -0.32 24.85
CA ASP A 56 12.06 0.03 26.24
C ASP A 56 12.22 1.54 26.43
N VAL A 57 11.10 2.23 26.53
CA VAL A 57 11.05 3.70 26.62
C VAL A 57 11.02 4.22 28.06
N THR A 58 11.24 3.35 29.04
CA THR A 58 11.34 3.73 30.47
C THR A 58 12.33 4.86 30.66
N GLY A 59 11.86 5.94 31.28
CA GLY A 59 12.70 7.11 31.60
C GLY A 59 13.18 7.91 30.37
N GLY A 60 12.65 7.66 29.17
CA GLY A 60 12.88 8.47 27.98
C GLY A 60 14.34 8.49 27.50
N ASN A 61 15.04 7.35 27.49
CA ASN A 61 16.43 7.30 27.01
C ASN A 61 16.54 7.82 25.57
N PRO A 62 17.34 8.87 25.29
CA PRO A 62 17.38 9.50 23.98
C PRO A 62 17.88 8.59 22.86
N ASN A 63 18.77 7.63 23.16
CA ASN A 63 19.27 6.68 22.17
C ASN A 63 18.15 5.71 21.75
N VAL A 64 17.41 5.16 22.74
CA VAL A 64 16.27 4.28 22.48
C VAL A 64 15.19 5.02 21.70
N MET A 65 14.90 6.27 22.07
CA MET A 65 13.92 7.10 21.36
C MET A 65 14.33 7.34 19.91
N TRP A 66 15.60 7.63 19.66
CA TRP A 66 16.13 7.79 18.31
C TRP A 66 16.03 6.48 17.49
N GLU A 67 16.45 5.35 18.08
CA GLU A 67 16.37 4.03 17.44
C GLU A 67 14.93 3.63 17.10
N ALA A 68 13.99 3.89 18.02
CA ALA A 68 12.58 3.61 17.81
C ALA A 68 11.99 4.47 16.68
N ALA A 69 12.26 5.78 16.69
CA ALA A 69 11.82 6.70 15.63
C ALA A 69 12.42 6.32 14.26
N TYR A 70 13.70 5.92 14.23
CA TYR A 70 14.34 5.44 13.01
C TYR A 70 13.68 4.15 12.48
N GLY A 71 13.36 3.20 13.37
CA GLY A 71 12.63 1.99 13.02
C GLY A 71 11.24 2.30 12.44
N GLU A 72 10.47 3.19 13.08
CA GLU A 72 9.17 3.63 12.57
C GLU A 72 9.30 4.32 11.19
N ALA A 73 10.31 5.18 11.01
CA ALA A 73 10.58 5.83 9.74
C ALA A 73 10.91 4.85 8.59
N LEU A 74 11.51 3.69 8.92
CA LEU A 74 11.73 2.58 7.98
C LEU A 74 10.49 1.68 7.80
N GLY A 75 9.36 2.02 8.43
CA GLY A 75 8.13 1.23 8.38
C GLY A 75 8.18 -0.06 9.18
N LYS A 76 9.12 -0.19 10.13
CA LYS A 76 9.17 -1.33 11.05
C LYS A 76 8.08 -1.22 12.11
N GLN A 77 7.53 -2.35 12.51
CA GLN A 77 6.67 -2.40 13.69
C GLN A 77 7.54 -2.29 14.95
N VAL A 78 7.23 -1.33 15.82
CA VAL A 78 7.93 -1.12 17.09
C VAL A 78 6.98 -1.46 18.24
N ILE A 79 7.36 -2.46 19.04
CA ILE A 79 6.65 -2.83 20.27
C ILE A 79 7.26 -2.01 21.40
N PHE A 80 6.47 -1.09 21.95
CA PHE A 80 6.91 -0.25 23.09
C PHE A 80 6.62 -0.95 24.41
N ILE A 81 7.60 -0.92 25.31
CA ILE A 81 7.48 -1.38 26.70
C ILE A 81 7.95 -0.30 27.66
N ALA A 82 7.38 -0.23 28.86
CA ALA A 82 7.78 0.72 29.90
C ALA A 82 7.45 0.20 31.31
N GLN A 83 8.18 0.68 32.34
CA GLN A 83 7.92 0.28 33.72
C GLN A 83 6.72 1.02 34.31
N ALA A 84 6.48 2.26 33.94
CA ALA A 84 5.33 3.04 34.43
C ALA A 84 4.77 3.96 33.33
N VAL A 85 3.49 4.31 33.44
CA VAL A 85 2.80 5.18 32.47
C VAL A 85 3.38 6.60 32.43
N ASP A 86 3.78 7.12 33.58
CA ASP A 86 4.38 8.45 33.72
C ASP A 86 5.81 8.53 33.18
N GLU A 87 6.46 7.39 33.00
CA GLU A 87 7.78 7.29 32.39
C GLU A 87 7.75 7.22 30.86
N ILE A 88 6.55 7.09 30.26
CA ILE A 88 6.40 7.09 28.80
C ILE A 88 6.53 8.52 28.26
N PRO A 89 7.52 8.78 27.36
CA PRO A 89 7.68 10.08 26.72
C PRO A 89 6.41 10.52 25.97
N PHE A 90 6.14 11.83 25.98
CA PHE A 90 4.95 12.39 25.33
C PHE A 90 4.82 11.96 23.86
N ASP A 91 5.93 11.94 23.13
CA ASP A 91 5.97 11.66 21.69
C ASP A 91 5.50 10.24 21.32
N VAL A 92 5.56 9.28 22.25
CA VAL A 92 5.14 7.88 22.02
C VAL A 92 3.92 7.47 22.84
N ARG A 93 3.30 8.37 23.60
CA ARG A 93 2.13 8.06 24.46
C ARG A 93 0.87 7.64 23.67
N HIS A 94 0.79 8.01 22.40
CA HIS A 94 -0.31 7.60 21.54
C HIS A 94 -0.18 6.13 21.08
N ASN A 95 1.00 5.53 21.22
CA ASN A 95 1.24 4.13 20.90
C ASN A 95 0.85 3.22 22.10
N ARG A 96 0.37 2.01 21.76
CA ARG A 96 0.15 0.99 22.78
C ARG A 96 1.50 0.59 23.39
N CYS A 97 1.63 0.73 24.69
CA CYS A 97 2.82 0.35 25.45
C CYS A 97 2.49 -0.81 26.41
N ILE A 98 3.34 -1.84 26.46
CA ILE A 98 3.24 -2.92 27.45
C ILE A 98 3.90 -2.46 28.73
N LEU A 99 3.13 -2.38 29.80
CA LEU A 99 3.65 -2.01 31.12
C LEU A 99 4.19 -3.24 31.87
N TYR A 100 5.31 -3.07 32.56
CA TYR A 100 5.93 -4.16 33.31
C TYR A 100 6.61 -3.70 34.60
N ASP A 101 6.84 -4.61 35.52
CA ASP A 101 7.74 -4.45 36.64
C ASP A 101 8.87 -5.48 36.58
N VAL A 102 9.98 -5.20 37.29
CA VAL A 102 11.20 -6.02 37.26
C VAL A 102 11.16 -7.22 38.20
N SER A 103 10.03 -7.49 38.87
CA SER A 103 9.88 -8.70 39.64
C SER A 103 9.92 -9.96 38.77
N PRO A 104 10.26 -11.14 39.32
CA PRO A 104 10.24 -12.38 38.54
C PRO A 104 8.90 -12.64 37.87
N THR A 105 7.78 -12.31 38.54
CA THR A 105 6.44 -12.45 37.99
C THR A 105 6.17 -11.40 36.89
N GLY A 106 6.60 -10.15 37.09
CA GLY A 106 6.48 -9.08 36.10
C GLY A 106 7.24 -9.39 34.84
N LEU A 107 8.49 -9.87 34.93
CA LEU A 107 9.27 -10.28 33.75
C LEU A 107 8.66 -11.49 33.02
N ALA A 108 8.10 -12.46 33.76
CA ALA A 108 7.39 -13.58 33.15
C ALA A 108 6.11 -13.13 32.38
N ASN A 109 5.38 -12.17 32.94
CA ASN A 109 4.23 -11.55 32.29
C ASN A 109 4.65 -10.75 31.04
N LEU A 110 5.70 -9.93 31.15
CA LEU A 110 6.27 -9.17 30.05
C LEU A 110 6.66 -10.10 28.89
N LYS A 111 7.39 -11.20 29.18
CA LYS A 111 7.74 -12.22 28.19
C LYS A 111 6.50 -12.71 27.44
N ARG A 112 5.45 -13.09 28.18
CA ARG A 112 4.21 -13.60 27.59
C ARG A 112 3.54 -12.56 26.68
N GLU A 113 3.42 -11.32 27.13
CA GLU A 113 2.76 -10.24 26.39
C GLU A 113 3.55 -9.84 25.14
N ILE A 114 4.88 -9.75 25.22
CA ILE A 114 5.74 -9.52 24.06
C ILE A 114 5.55 -10.65 23.03
N ALA A 115 5.63 -11.92 23.45
CA ALA A 115 5.47 -13.05 22.55
C ALA A 115 4.09 -13.08 21.89
N GLN A 116 3.02 -12.76 22.62
CA GLN A 116 1.67 -12.64 22.06
C GLN A 116 1.58 -11.49 21.06
N THR A 117 2.16 -10.34 21.38
CA THR A 117 2.17 -9.16 20.50
C THR A 117 2.95 -9.45 19.22
N ILE A 118 4.12 -10.09 19.30
CA ILE A 118 4.90 -10.51 18.13
C ILE A 118 4.08 -11.44 17.24
N ARG A 119 3.45 -12.48 17.82
CA ARG A 119 2.60 -13.40 17.04
C ARG A 119 1.43 -12.69 16.38
N ALA A 120 0.81 -11.71 17.06
CA ALA A 120 -0.27 -10.92 16.48
C ALA A 120 0.23 -10.03 15.32
N VAL A 121 1.39 -9.40 15.45
CA VAL A 121 2.03 -8.60 14.40
C VAL A 121 2.37 -9.48 13.19
N LEU A 122 3.06 -10.60 13.41
CA LEU A 122 3.45 -11.54 12.34
C LEU A 122 2.23 -12.18 11.68
N GLY A 123 1.23 -12.56 12.48
CA GLY A 123 -0.04 -13.10 11.97
C GLY A 123 -0.79 -12.07 11.13
N GLY A 124 -0.80 -10.80 11.53
CA GLY A 124 -1.36 -9.70 10.74
C GLY A 124 -0.60 -9.49 9.43
N GLN A 125 0.72 -9.45 9.46
CA GLN A 125 1.55 -9.32 8.25
C GLN A 125 1.35 -10.50 7.30
N THR A 126 1.31 -11.73 7.81
CA THR A 126 1.04 -12.93 6.98
C THR A 126 -0.35 -12.86 6.36
N SER A 127 -1.37 -12.43 7.13
CA SER A 127 -2.73 -12.24 6.62
C SER A 127 -2.81 -11.14 5.57
N ASP A 128 -2.08 -10.04 5.74
CA ASP A 128 -2.05 -8.94 4.78
C ASP A 128 -1.33 -9.36 3.50
N LEU A 129 -0.19 -10.04 3.59
CA LEU A 129 0.53 -10.60 2.43
C LEU A 129 -0.31 -11.64 1.69
N GLN A 130 -1.02 -12.51 2.41
CA GLN A 130 -1.93 -13.47 1.81
C GLN A 130 -3.07 -12.75 1.09
N THR A 131 -3.62 -11.71 1.68
CA THR A 131 -4.67 -10.89 1.05
C THR A 131 -4.16 -10.16 -0.18
N LEU A 132 -2.96 -9.53 -0.09
CA LEU A 132 -2.28 -8.93 -1.23
C LEU A 132 -2.12 -9.93 -2.36
N ARG A 133 -1.65 -11.12 -2.05
CA ARG A 133 -1.49 -12.21 -3.02
C ARG A 133 -2.83 -12.58 -3.66
N GLN A 134 -3.87 -12.79 -2.89
CA GLN A 134 -5.19 -13.15 -3.39
C GLN A 134 -5.77 -12.09 -4.34
N ILE A 135 -5.56 -10.81 -4.06
CA ILE A 135 -6.06 -9.72 -4.91
C ILE A 135 -5.19 -9.53 -6.15
N VAL A 136 -3.86 -9.47 -5.97
CA VAL A 136 -2.92 -9.12 -7.04
C VAL A 136 -2.52 -10.35 -7.88
N LEU A 137 -2.43 -11.53 -7.26
CA LEU A 137 -2.01 -12.77 -7.92
C LEU A 137 -2.81 -13.96 -7.36
N PRO A 138 -4.10 -14.11 -7.71
CA PRO A 138 -4.95 -15.19 -7.24
C PRO A 138 -4.39 -16.59 -7.54
N ASN A 139 -4.68 -17.55 -6.68
CA ASN A 139 -4.21 -18.93 -6.86
C ASN A 139 -4.77 -19.63 -8.11
N SER A 140 -5.88 -19.12 -8.66
CA SER A 140 -6.47 -19.62 -9.91
C SER A 140 -5.61 -19.29 -11.14
N ILE A 141 -4.71 -18.31 -11.06
CA ILE A 141 -3.71 -18.05 -12.11
C ILE A 141 -2.60 -19.07 -11.96
N LYS A 142 -2.64 -20.12 -12.78
CA LYS A 142 -1.67 -21.21 -12.76
C LYS A 142 -0.52 -20.94 -13.73
N GLY A 143 0.70 -21.11 -13.25
CA GLY A 143 1.85 -21.39 -14.10
C GLY A 143 3.08 -20.57 -13.78
N ALA A 144 4.18 -21.26 -13.46
CA ALA A 144 5.53 -20.79 -13.70
C ALA A 144 5.67 -20.56 -15.23
N GLY A 145 5.59 -19.33 -15.67
CA GLY A 145 5.61 -18.95 -17.09
C GLY A 145 4.54 -17.94 -17.50
N SER A 146 3.61 -17.60 -16.61
CA SER A 146 2.68 -16.48 -16.87
C SER A 146 3.50 -15.17 -16.86
N THR A 147 3.57 -14.51 -18.00
CA THR A 147 4.21 -13.19 -18.10
C THR A 147 3.30 -12.17 -17.43
N PHE A 148 3.85 -11.42 -16.48
CA PHE A 148 3.19 -10.30 -15.85
C PHE A 148 3.73 -9.01 -16.45
N VAL A 149 2.85 -8.14 -16.87
CA VAL A 149 3.23 -6.86 -17.45
C VAL A 149 2.50 -5.73 -16.74
N VAL A 150 3.25 -4.79 -16.23
CA VAL A 150 2.72 -3.54 -15.70
C VAL A 150 2.85 -2.48 -16.77
N ALA A 151 1.76 -2.14 -17.42
CA ALA A 151 1.71 -1.04 -18.37
C ALA A 151 1.34 0.25 -17.63
N ALA A 152 2.31 1.11 -17.48
CA ALA A 152 2.15 2.43 -16.89
C ALA A 152 2.99 3.41 -17.71
N ASN A 153 2.64 4.68 -17.71
CA ASN A 153 3.42 5.68 -18.42
C ASN A 153 4.55 6.22 -17.51
N PRO A 154 5.73 5.58 -17.45
CA PRO A 154 6.79 5.98 -16.52
C PRO A 154 7.50 7.25 -16.97
N LEU A 155 7.39 7.66 -18.25
CA LEU A 155 8.29 8.67 -18.81
C LEU A 155 7.67 9.66 -19.79
N SER A 156 6.38 9.59 -20.18
CA SER A 156 5.88 10.49 -21.23
C SER A 156 4.45 10.99 -20.99
N TYR A 157 4.30 11.96 -20.12
CA TYR A 157 3.15 12.86 -20.24
C TYR A 157 3.50 13.93 -21.29
N ARG A 158 3.01 13.80 -22.50
CA ARG A 158 3.02 14.91 -23.46
C ARG A 158 2.04 15.95 -22.93
N LEU A 159 2.56 17.02 -22.35
CA LEU A 159 1.78 18.21 -22.00
C LEU A 159 1.18 18.78 -23.30
N SER A 160 -0.02 18.34 -23.66
CA SER A 160 -0.66 18.68 -24.92
C SER A 160 -1.34 20.04 -24.92
N HIS A 161 -1.35 20.81 -23.84
CA HIS A 161 -2.05 22.10 -23.75
C HIS A 161 -1.21 23.18 -23.04
N GLY A 162 -0.81 24.18 -23.80
CA GLY A 162 -0.57 25.52 -23.26
C GLY A 162 0.80 25.86 -22.65
N VAL A 163 1.81 25.02 -22.75
CA VAL A 163 3.16 25.29 -22.21
C VAL A 163 4.13 25.67 -23.34
N SER A 164 5.06 26.57 -23.02
CA SER A 164 6.08 27.07 -23.96
C SER A 164 6.80 25.98 -24.75
N PRO A 165 7.16 26.17 -26.02
CA PRO A 165 7.63 25.12 -26.93
C PRO A 165 8.77 24.24 -26.44
N GLY A 166 9.63 24.71 -25.55
CA GLY A 166 10.76 23.94 -25.01
C GLY A 166 10.39 22.92 -23.90
N TRP A 167 9.16 22.90 -23.41
CA TRP A 167 8.71 21.98 -22.34
C TRP A 167 7.89 20.79 -22.90
N ARG A 168 7.49 20.84 -24.17
CA ARG A 168 6.62 19.84 -24.79
C ARG A 168 7.25 18.48 -25.01
N GLU A 169 8.57 18.37 -24.91
CA GLU A 169 9.32 17.16 -25.24
C GLU A 169 9.97 16.49 -24.01
N ARG A 170 9.75 16.98 -22.79
CA ARG A 170 10.30 16.35 -21.61
C ARG A 170 9.33 15.32 -21.07
N PRO A 171 9.77 14.07 -20.89
CA PRO A 171 8.96 13.05 -20.24
C PRO A 171 8.71 13.47 -18.77
N VAL A 172 7.45 13.57 -18.39
CA VAL A 172 7.05 13.86 -17.00
C VAL A 172 6.17 12.72 -16.52
N THR A 173 6.72 11.88 -15.66
CA THR A 173 5.93 10.91 -14.91
C THR A 173 5.11 11.65 -13.87
N THR A 174 3.82 11.39 -13.76
CA THR A 174 3.08 11.89 -12.61
C THR A 174 3.59 11.16 -11.37
N PHE A 175 3.76 11.88 -10.26
CA PHE A 175 4.21 11.29 -9.00
C PHE A 175 3.29 10.13 -8.57
N SER A 176 2.01 10.22 -8.87
CA SER A 176 1.00 9.23 -8.52
C SER A 176 1.13 7.93 -9.31
N ASP A 177 1.45 7.99 -10.61
CA ASP A 177 1.73 6.79 -11.40
C ASP A 177 2.99 6.09 -10.88
N TYR A 178 4.02 6.87 -10.51
CA TYR A 178 5.23 6.34 -9.89
C TYR A 178 4.93 5.63 -8.55
N VAL A 179 4.09 6.20 -7.71
CA VAL A 179 3.66 5.57 -6.44
C VAL A 179 2.97 4.24 -6.72
N GLY A 180 2.07 4.19 -7.72
CA GLY A 180 1.39 2.97 -8.14
C GLY A 180 2.35 1.90 -8.65
N ILE A 181 3.27 2.27 -9.55
CA ILE A 181 4.29 1.37 -10.08
C ILE A 181 5.14 0.80 -8.93
N ARG A 182 5.69 1.68 -8.09
CA ARG A 182 6.53 1.28 -6.97
C ARG A 182 5.79 0.35 -6.00
N GLY A 183 4.53 0.66 -5.71
CA GLY A 183 3.68 -0.15 -4.84
C GLY A 183 3.48 -1.57 -5.41
N LEU A 184 3.08 -1.68 -6.68
CA LEU A 184 2.92 -2.96 -7.36
C LEU A 184 4.22 -3.76 -7.44
N MET A 185 5.32 -3.14 -7.87
CA MET A 185 6.62 -3.81 -7.97
C MET A 185 7.09 -4.34 -6.61
N ARG A 186 6.89 -3.55 -5.54
CA ARG A 186 7.15 -4.01 -4.16
C ARG A 186 6.28 -5.20 -3.80
N THR A 187 4.98 -5.16 -4.11
CA THR A 187 4.03 -6.25 -3.84
C THR A 187 4.43 -7.53 -4.56
N PHE A 188 4.78 -7.43 -5.85
CA PHE A 188 5.29 -8.59 -6.59
C PHE A 188 6.60 -9.11 -6.02
N GLY A 189 7.53 -8.23 -5.64
CA GLY A 189 8.79 -8.61 -4.99
C GLY A 189 8.55 -9.39 -3.68
N MET A 190 7.55 -9.00 -2.88
CA MET A 190 7.18 -9.72 -1.66
C MET A 190 6.51 -11.08 -1.93
N ILE A 191 5.73 -11.18 -3.02
CA ILE A 191 4.96 -12.40 -3.34
C ILE A 191 5.80 -13.41 -4.13
N LEU A 192 6.58 -12.97 -5.10
CA LEU A 192 7.28 -13.82 -6.07
C LEU A 192 8.80 -13.83 -5.88
N GLY A 193 9.32 -12.93 -5.06
CA GLY A 193 10.76 -12.66 -4.97
C GLY A 193 11.28 -11.74 -6.09
N VAL A 194 12.44 -11.13 -5.86
CA VAL A 194 13.03 -10.12 -6.76
C VAL A 194 13.40 -10.66 -8.16
N GLN A 195 13.53 -11.97 -8.32
CA GLN A 195 13.91 -12.58 -9.61
C GLN A 195 12.72 -12.79 -10.56
N ALA A 196 11.49 -12.63 -10.05
CA ALA A 196 10.26 -12.86 -10.81
C ALA A 196 9.38 -11.61 -10.89
N LEU A 197 10.00 -10.44 -10.92
CA LEU A 197 9.27 -9.17 -11.06
C LEU A 197 8.62 -9.08 -12.45
N PRO A 198 7.43 -8.47 -12.55
CA PRO A 198 6.77 -8.22 -13.82
C PRO A 198 7.60 -7.29 -14.71
N GLU A 199 7.44 -7.42 -16.00
CA GLU A 199 7.98 -6.47 -16.95
C GLU A 199 7.23 -5.15 -16.86
N LEU A 200 7.97 -4.04 -16.77
CA LEU A 200 7.39 -2.69 -16.82
C LEU A 200 7.50 -2.17 -18.24
N VAL A 201 6.34 -1.87 -18.84
CA VAL A 201 6.25 -1.45 -20.23
C VAL A 201 5.56 -0.09 -20.33
N ASN A 202 6.10 0.77 -21.20
CA ASN A 202 5.44 2.00 -21.57
C ASN A 202 4.23 1.67 -22.49
N PRO A 203 3.03 2.20 -22.20
CA PRO A 203 1.85 1.99 -23.06
C PRO A 203 2.04 2.37 -24.52
N ASP A 204 2.91 3.32 -24.82
CA ASP A 204 3.18 3.75 -26.21
C ASP A 204 4.06 2.75 -26.99
N ASP A 205 4.88 1.96 -26.27
CA ASP A 205 5.74 0.92 -26.85
C ASP A 205 5.03 -0.46 -26.90
N PHE A 206 3.83 -0.54 -26.35
CA PHE A 206 3.04 -1.75 -26.26
C PHE A 206 2.09 -1.83 -27.47
N ASP A 207 2.34 -2.75 -28.37
CA ASP A 207 1.53 -2.96 -29.56
C ASP A 207 0.36 -3.94 -29.36
N ASP A 208 -0.53 -4.04 -30.35
CA ASP A 208 -1.69 -4.94 -30.29
C ASP A 208 -1.27 -6.42 -30.28
N ASP A 209 -0.14 -6.76 -30.90
CA ASP A 209 0.39 -8.13 -30.88
C ASP A 209 0.94 -8.50 -29.51
N ALA A 210 1.50 -7.55 -28.76
CA ALA A 210 1.92 -7.77 -27.38
C ALA A 210 0.71 -8.09 -26.48
N LEU A 211 -0.44 -7.43 -26.67
CA LEU A 211 -1.68 -7.74 -25.95
C LEU A 211 -2.27 -9.12 -26.30
N ARG A 212 -1.99 -9.63 -27.49
CA ARG A 212 -2.40 -10.97 -27.91
C ARG A 212 -1.53 -12.08 -27.32
N ARG A 213 -0.36 -11.72 -26.80
CA ARG A 213 0.49 -12.68 -26.08
C ARG A 213 -0.19 -13.09 -24.78
N LYS A 214 0.03 -14.32 -24.37
CA LYS A 214 -0.51 -14.85 -23.10
C LYS A 214 0.17 -14.17 -21.91
N MET A 215 -0.44 -13.13 -21.37
CA MET A 215 0.08 -12.37 -20.23
C MET A 215 -1.03 -11.85 -19.32
N ASN A 216 -0.71 -11.73 -18.05
CA ASN A 216 -1.54 -11.04 -17.09
C ASN A 216 -1.20 -9.54 -17.13
N LEU A 217 -2.21 -8.69 -17.23
CA LEU A 217 -2.03 -7.24 -17.44
C LEU A 217 -2.39 -6.45 -16.19
N TYR A 218 -1.52 -5.55 -15.81
CA TYR A 218 -1.76 -4.55 -14.76
C TYR A 218 -1.62 -3.17 -15.40
N LEU A 219 -2.74 -2.49 -15.56
CA LEU A 219 -2.82 -1.20 -16.24
C LEU A 219 -2.94 -0.08 -15.21
N ILE A 220 -1.99 0.85 -15.20
CA ILE A 220 -2.00 2.01 -14.32
C ILE A 220 -2.28 3.27 -15.13
N GLY A 221 -3.21 4.08 -14.61
CA GLY A 221 -3.66 5.31 -15.23
C GLY A 221 -5.02 5.19 -15.94
N SER A 222 -5.73 6.32 -16.05
CA SER A 222 -7.00 6.40 -16.77
C SER A 222 -6.82 6.22 -18.27
N SER A 223 -7.91 6.04 -19.00
CA SER A 223 -7.93 5.98 -20.47
C SER A 223 -7.30 7.21 -21.16
N LYS A 224 -7.23 8.35 -20.45
CA LYS A 224 -6.55 9.56 -20.94
C LYS A 224 -5.01 9.47 -20.83
N ALA A 225 -4.52 8.77 -19.83
CA ALA A 225 -3.08 8.63 -19.54
C ALA A 225 -2.50 7.33 -20.11
N ASN A 226 -3.30 6.29 -20.20
CA ASN A 226 -2.92 4.97 -20.69
C ASN A 226 -3.98 4.48 -21.69
N ARG A 227 -3.66 4.50 -22.98
CA ARG A 227 -4.59 4.11 -24.05
C ARG A 227 -5.12 2.69 -23.87
N TRP A 228 -4.31 1.78 -23.32
CA TRP A 228 -4.71 0.39 -23.12
C TRP A 228 -5.73 0.21 -22.01
N THR A 229 -5.76 1.11 -21.03
CA THR A 229 -6.86 1.17 -20.05
C THR A 229 -8.19 1.40 -20.78
N GLY A 230 -8.25 2.31 -21.75
CA GLY A 230 -9.47 2.55 -22.54
C GLY A 230 -9.89 1.32 -23.34
N VAL A 231 -8.96 0.73 -24.09
CA VAL A 231 -9.22 -0.47 -24.91
C VAL A 231 -9.71 -1.64 -24.05
N ILE A 232 -9.02 -1.95 -22.97
CA ILE A 232 -9.40 -3.07 -22.09
C ILE A 232 -10.71 -2.80 -21.37
N MET A 233 -10.98 -1.57 -20.94
CA MET A 233 -12.26 -1.23 -20.33
C MET A 233 -13.43 -1.36 -21.29
N GLU A 234 -13.26 -0.93 -22.55
CA GLU A 234 -14.28 -1.10 -23.59
C GLU A 234 -14.56 -2.59 -23.84
N GLU A 235 -13.53 -3.41 -24.00
CA GLU A 235 -13.67 -4.85 -24.19
C GLU A 235 -14.25 -5.54 -22.94
N PHE A 236 -13.80 -5.17 -21.74
CA PHE A 236 -14.24 -5.76 -20.49
C PHE A 236 -15.72 -5.48 -20.20
N PHE A 237 -16.24 -4.33 -20.60
CA PHE A 237 -17.63 -3.92 -20.37
C PHE A 237 -18.53 -4.05 -21.62
N ALA A 238 -18.04 -4.60 -22.73
CA ALA A 238 -18.77 -4.67 -23.99
C ALA A 238 -20.15 -5.34 -23.85
N ASP A 239 -20.22 -6.44 -23.12
CA ASP A 239 -21.43 -7.22 -22.89
C ASP A 239 -22.10 -6.96 -21.54
N ARG A 240 -21.63 -5.96 -20.79
CA ARG A 240 -22.11 -5.63 -19.44
C ARG A 240 -22.91 -4.35 -19.45
N GLN A 241 -23.99 -4.33 -18.66
CA GLN A 241 -24.83 -3.13 -18.51
C GLN A 241 -24.14 -2.00 -17.70
N MET A 242 -22.95 -2.26 -17.21
CA MET A 242 -22.19 -1.33 -16.38
C MET A 242 -21.24 -0.50 -17.26
N LYS A 243 -21.26 0.81 -17.09
CA LYS A 243 -20.32 1.72 -17.75
C LYS A 243 -19.55 2.50 -16.71
N TRP A 244 -18.25 2.32 -16.72
CA TRP A 244 -17.32 3.02 -15.86
C TRP A 244 -16.29 3.76 -16.70
N ASP A 245 -16.32 5.08 -16.59
CA ASP A 245 -15.38 5.94 -17.28
C ASP A 245 -15.24 7.25 -16.50
N PHE A 246 -14.19 8.00 -16.81
CA PHE A 246 -13.97 9.35 -16.30
C PHE A 246 -14.43 10.34 -17.36
N ARG A 247 -15.57 11.00 -17.13
CA ARG A 247 -16.19 11.96 -18.04
C ARG A 247 -16.52 13.24 -17.32
N PRO A 248 -16.66 14.37 -18.05
CA PRO A 248 -17.27 15.57 -17.51
C PRO A 248 -18.66 15.25 -16.94
N ASP A 249 -19.04 15.94 -15.86
CA ASP A 249 -20.36 15.79 -15.26
C ASP A 249 -21.45 16.10 -16.31
N PRO A 250 -22.30 15.14 -16.71
CA PRO A 250 -23.29 15.35 -17.76
C PRO A 250 -24.42 16.29 -17.35
N GLU A 251 -24.60 16.52 -16.03
CA GLU A 251 -25.61 17.45 -15.50
C GLU A 251 -25.05 18.86 -15.32
N SER A 252 -23.74 19.02 -15.42
CA SER A 252 -23.11 20.34 -15.30
C SER A 252 -23.29 21.16 -16.56
N LYS A 253 -23.82 22.38 -16.38
CA LYS A 253 -23.87 23.38 -17.43
C LYS A 253 -22.53 24.11 -17.62
N ASP A 254 -21.55 23.83 -16.78
CA ASP A 254 -20.25 24.46 -16.78
C ASP A 254 -19.24 23.65 -17.61
N ILE A 255 -18.64 24.30 -18.61
CA ILE A 255 -17.62 23.71 -19.47
C ILE A 255 -16.36 23.31 -18.66
N GLN A 256 -16.16 23.85 -17.47
CA GLN A 256 -15.05 23.57 -16.56
C GLN A 256 -15.41 22.50 -15.51
N SER A 257 -16.51 21.80 -15.65
CA SER A 257 -16.91 20.74 -14.74
C SER A 257 -15.85 19.66 -14.57
N PRO A 258 -15.57 19.23 -13.34
CA PRO A 258 -14.62 18.12 -13.14
C PRO A 258 -15.14 16.83 -13.74
N ASP A 259 -14.22 16.01 -14.23
CA ASP A 259 -14.53 14.64 -14.61
C ASP A 259 -15.12 13.88 -13.41
N VAL A 260 -16.10 13.04 -13.65
CA VAL A 260 -16.76 12.20 -12.67
C VAL A 260 -16.55 10.73 -13.00
N ILE A 261 -16.71 9.88 -12.01
CA ILE A 261 -16.77 8.43 -12.22
C ILE A 261 -18.22 8.06 -12.48
N LEU A 262 -18.48 7.55 -13.68
CA LEU A 262 -19.79 7.04 -14.07
C LEU A 262 -20.02 5.66 -13.47
N ARG A 263 -21.24 5.45 -13.04
CA ARG A 263 -21.73 4.17 -12.60
C ARG A 263 -22.97 3.75 -13.40
N CYS A 264 -23.26 2.45 -13.35
CA CYS A 264 -24.53 1.90 -13.78
C CYS A 264 -25.74 2.67 -13.18
N ASN A 265 -26.80 2.86 -13.95
CA ASN A 265 -28.02 3.59 -13.57
C ASN A 265 -27.82 5.10 -13.29
N GLY A 266 -26.86 5.73 -13.90
CA GLY A 266 -26.71 7.20 -13.87
C GLY A 266 -26.23 7.78 -12.53
N LYS A 267 -25.75 6.97 -11.60
CA LYS A 267 -25.13 7.48 -10.37
C LYS A 267 -23.68 7.87 -10.65
N TYR A 268 -23.27 9.02 -10.13
CA TYR A 268 -21.96 9.61 -10.36
C TYR A 268 -21.22 9.86 -9.06
N HIS A 269 -19.91 9.71 -9.07
CA HIS A 269 -19.02 10.12 -8.01
C HIS A 269 -18.22 11.34 -8.48
N ALA A 270 -18.60 12.50 -7.97
CA ALA A 270 -17.89 13.74 -8.21
C ALA A 270 -17.01 14.10 -7.01
N PRO A 271 -15.83 14.71 -7.23
CA PRO A 271 -15.01 15.19 -6.13
C PRO A 271 -15.74 16.27 -5.34
N LEU A 272 -15.61 16.24 -4.01
CA LEU A 272 -16.17 17.23 -3.12
C LEU A 272 -15.34 18.53 -3.14
N GLY A 273 -15.98 19.66 -2.88
CA GLY A 273 -15.32 20.97 -2.73
C GLY A 273 -15.03 21.73 -4.00
N TRP A 274 -15.12 21.11 -5.19
CA TRP A 274 -14.76 21.77 -6.46
C TRP A 274 -15.54 23.04 -6.75
N LYS A 275 -16.85 23.05 -6.54
CA LYS A 275 -17.71 24.21 -6.90
C LYS A 275 -17.47 25.43 -6.03
N GLU A 276 -17.00 25.25 -4.82
CA GLU A 276 -16.86 26.32 -3.82
C GLU A 276 -15.45 26.92 -3.80
N THR A 277 -14.42 26.12 -4.01
CA THR A 277 -13.04 26.53 -3.77
C THR A 277 -12.11 26.29 -4.97
N SER A 278 -12.57 25.66 -6.04
CA SER A 278 -11.74 25.10 -7.14
C SER A 278 -10.66 24.13 -6.61
N GLN A 279 -10.85 23.60 -5.42
CA GLN A 279 -10.00 22.61 -4.78
C GLN A 279 -10.82 21.37 -4.45
N PHE A 280 -10.18 20.22 -4.55
CA PHE A 280 -10.83 18.96 -4.19
C PHE A 280 -10.57 18.62 -2.73
N GLU A 281 -11.61 18.22 -2.01
CA GLU A 281 -11.47 17.60 -0.69
C GLU A 281 -11.09 16.14 -0.80
N ASN A 282 -11.44 15.49 -1.91
CA ASN A 282 -11.10 14.10 -2.22
C ASN A 282 -10.92 13.90 -3.74
N ASP A 283 -10.21 12.85 -4.11
CA ASP A 283 -10.13 12.39 -5.49
C ASP A 283 -10.49 10.92 -5.58
N PHE A 284 -11.11 10.52 -6.70
CA PHE A 284 -11.65 9.18 -6.89
C PHE A 284 -10.81 8.35 -7.84
N GLY A 285 -10.66 7.07 -7.46
CA GLY A 285 -10.07 6.05 -8.30
C GLY A 285 -10.97 4.82 -8.40
N ILE A 286 -10.65 3.98 -9.36
CA ILE A 286 -11.28 2.68 -9.58
C ILE A 286 -10.21 1.58 -9.58
N VAL A 287 -10.57 0.47 -8.97
CA VAL A 287 -9.84 -0.80 -9.06
C VAL A 287 -10.75 -1.79 -9.78
N ILE A 288 -10.31 -2.28 -10.91
CA ILE A 288 -11.01 -3.34 -11.66
C ILE A 288 -10.11 -4.56 -11.68
N ARG A 289 -10.69 -5.72 -11.44
CA ARG A 289 -10.03 -7.01 -11.60
C ARG A 289 -11.00 -8.00 -12.25
N GLY A 290 -10.49 -8.79 -13.16
CA GLY A 290 -11.25 -9.88 -13.76
C GLY A 290 -10.46 -10.64 -14.82
N PRO A 291 -11.10 -11.59 -15.51
CA PRO A 291 -10.45 -12.30 -16.59
C PRO A 291 -10.08 -11.32 -17.72
N ASN A 292 -8.94 -11.56 -18.34
CA ASN A 292 -8.55 -10.80 -19.52
C ASN A 292 -9.58 -11.03 -20.63
N PRO A 293 -10.20 -9.98 -21.23
CA PRO A 293 -11.22 -10.13 -22.26
C PRO A 293 -10.76 -10.94 -23.49
N ARG A 294 -9.45 -11.00 -23.75
CA ARG A 294 -8.86 -11.71 -24.88
C ARG A 294 -8.42 -13.14 -24.59
N ASP A 295 -8.23 -13.48 -23.30
CA ASP A 295 -7.94 -14.84 -22.83
C ASP A 295 -8.39 -14.99 -21.37
N SER A 296 -9.53 -15.58 -21.15
CA SER A 296 -10.12 -15.73 -19.82
C SER A 296 -9.32 -16.61 -18.85
N SER A 297 -8.27 -17.28 -19.29
CA SER A 297 -7.32 -17.99 -18.43
C SER A 297 -6.32 -17.04 -17.74
N LEU A 298 -6.28 -15.80 -18.18
CA LEU A 298 -5.41 -14.74 -17.70
C LEU A 298 -6.22 -13.64 -16.99
N MET A 299 -5.53 -12.78 -16.27
CA MET A 299 -6.14 -11.71 -15.50
C MET A 299 -5.79 -10.34 -16.07
N VAL A 300 -6.74 -9.43 -15.97
CA VAL A 300 -6.51 -8.00 -16.09
C VAL A 300 -6.81 -7.31 -14.77
N MET A 301 -5.97 -6.36 -14.41
CA MET A 301 -6.19 -5.42 -13.31
C MET A 301 -6.00 -4.00 -13.83
N VAL A 302 -6.95 -3.12 -13.50
CA VAL A 302 -6.89 -1.71 -13.87
C VAL A 302 -6.90 -0.87 -12.59
N LEU A 303 -5.93 0.02 -12.48
CA LEU A 303 -5.80 1.00 -11.41
C LEU A 303 -5.86 2.38 -12.05
N ALA A 304 -7.01 3.00 -12.04
CA ALA A 304 -7.23 4.26 -12.73
C ALA A 304 -7.86 5.31 -11.81
N GLY A 305 -7.57 6.55 -12.05
CA GLY A 305 -8.13 7.66 -11.29
C GLY A 305 -8.72 8.75 -12.18
N ARG A 306 -9.64 9.53 -11.63
CA ARG A 306 -10.13 10.76 -12.24
C ARG A 306 -8.97 11.73 -12.48
N GLY A 307 -8.11 11.89 -11.49
CA GLY A 307 -6.86 12.60 -11.53
C GLY A 307 -5.72 11.76 -10.95
N ALA A 308 -4.59 12.40 -10.74
CA ALA A 308 -3.39 11.74 -10.22
C ALA A 308 -3.63 11.08 -8.85
N LEU A 309 -4.26 11.82 -7.92
CA LEU A 309 -4.57 11.29 -6.57
C LEU A 309 -5.58 10.16 -6.59
N GLY A 310 -6.51 10.15 -7.54
CA GLY A 310 -7.43 9.03 -7.74
C GLY A 310 -6.69 7.75 -8.18
N THR A 311 -5.70 7.86 -9.08
CA THR A 311 -4.84 6.73 -9.46
C THR A 311 -4.02 6.24 -8.27
N GLU A 312 -3.55 7.15 -7.43
CA GLU A 312 -2.86 6.80 -6.19
C GLU A 312 -3.79 6.08 -5.20
N ALA A 313 -5.03 6.55 -5.02
CA ALA A 313 -6.04 5.87 -4.21
C ALA A 313 -6.28 4.43 -4.69
N ALA A 314 -6.43 4.23 -6.01
CA ALA A 314 -6.57 2.91 -6.60
C ALA A 314 -5.35 2.02 -6.34
N SER A 315 -4.15 2.60 -6.40
CA SER A 315 -2.90 1.89 -6.13
C SER A 315 -2.78 1.50 -4.65
N LEU A 316 -3.08 2.42 -3.72
CA LEU A 316 -3.08 2.17 -2.28
C LEU A 316 -4.07 1.07 -1.89
N ALA A 317 -5.22 0.99 -2.57
CA ALA A 317 -6.22 -0.04 -2.34
C ALA A 317 -5.67 -1.47 -2.42
N ILE A 318 -4.58 -1.68 -3.18
CA ILE A 318 -3.97 -3.00 -3.41
C ILE A 318 -2.51 -3.09 -3.03
N THR A 319 -1.92 -2.07 -2.43
CA THR A 319 -0.50 -2.04 -2.04
C THR A 319 -0.27 -1.62 -0.59
N ASP A 320 -1.24 -0.93 0.03
CA ASP A 320 -1.18 -0.53 1.43
C ASP A 320 -1.96 -1.53 2.31
N PRO A 321 -1.35 -2.10 3.36
CA PRO A 321 -1.99 -3.13 4.19
C PRO A 321 -3.30 -2.68 4.85
N ALA A 322 -3.41 -1.40 5.22
CA ALA A 322 -4.59 -0.88 5.86
C ALA A 322 -5.75 -0.69 4.85
N CYS A 323 -5.43 -0.13 3.69
CA CYS A 323 -6.38 0.05 2.59
C CYS A 323 -6.88 -1.29 2.06
N ILE A 324 -6.00 -2.29 1.97
CA ILE A 324 -6.34 -3.62 1.47
C ILE A 324 -7.30 -4.36 2.40
N ARG A 325 -7.16 -4.18 3.73
CA ARG A 325 -8.11 -4.75 4.70
C ARG A 325 -9.52 -4.18 4.53
N LEU A 326 -9.62 -2.88 4.25
CA LEU A 326 -10.90 -2.24 3.95
C LEU A 326 -11.51 -2.77 2.66
N LEU A 327 -10.72 -2.83 1.59
CA LEU A 327 -11.16 -3.38 0.31
C LEU A 327 -11.59 -4.84 0.44
N LYS A 328 -10.77 -5.69 1.09
CA LYS A 328 -11.11 -7.10 1.33
C LYS A 328 -12.44 -7.26 2.02
N ARG A 329 -12.69 -6.49 3.07
CA ARG A 329 -13.97 -6.55 3.81
C ARG A 329 -15.15 -6.29 2.91
N GLU A 330 -15.10 -5.27 2.08
CA GLU A 330 -16.19 -4.93 1.17
C GLU A 330 -16.37 -5.98 0.06
N LEU A 331 -15.27 -6.54 -0.47
CA LEU A 331 -15.32 -7.64 -1.45
C LEU A 331 -15.95 -8.90 -0.85
N GLN A 332 -15.57 -9.27 0.38
CA GLN A 332 -16.13 -10.41 1.08
C GLN A 332 -17.63 -10.24 1.41
N HIS A 333 -18.07 -9.03 1.77
CA HIS A 333 -19.49 -8.74 1.97
C HIS A 333 -20.32 -8.94 0.69
N ARG A 334 -19.69 -8.88 -0.48
CA ARG A 334 -20.34 -9.16 -1.79
C ARG A 334 -20.18 -10.62 -2.23
N GLY A 335 -19.54 -11.47 -1.43
CA GLY A 335 -19.32 -12.89 -1.73
C GLY A 335 -18.26 -13.14 -2.81
N ILE A 336 -17.41 -12.16 -3.11
CA ILE A 336 -16.37 -12.27 -4.13
C ILE A 336 -15.23 -13.13 -3.61
N ASP A 337 -14.95 -14.24 -4.30
CA ASP A 337 -13.80 -15.09 -4.03
C ASP A 337 -12.53 -14.45 -4.60
N LEU A 338 -11.64 -14.04 -3.69
CA LEU A 338 -10.40 -13.37 -4.07
C LEU A 338 -9.38 -14.31 -4.74
N ASP A 339 -9.50 -15.62 -4.55
CA ASP A 339 -8.61 -16.62 -5.16
C ASP A 339 -9.04 -17.01 -6.58
N ASP A 340 -10.23 -16.65 -7.02
CA ASP A 340 -10.69 -16.87 -8.41
C ASP A 340 -10.63 -15.57 -9.21
N HIS A 341 -9.68 -15.46 -10.16
CA HIS A 341 -9.55 -14.30 -11.04
C HIS A 341 -10.71 -14.12 -12.02
N ARG A 342 -11.52 -15.16 -12.23
CA ARG A 342 -12.70 -15.11 -13.11
C ARG A 342 -13.86 -14.39 -12.46
N GLN A 343 -13.85 -14.28 -11.12
CA GLN A 343 -14.77 -13.42 -10.41
C GLN A 343 -14.29 -11.97 -10.53
N SER A 344 -15.01 -11.24 -11.36
CA SER A 344 -14.68 -9.85 -11.66
C SER A 344 -15.25 -8.91 -10.62
N PHE A 345 -14.49 -7.89 -10.28
CA PHE A 345 -15.01 -6.81 -9.47
C PHE A 345 -14.53 -5.44 -9.94
N LEU A 346 -15.33 -4.44 -9.61
CA LEU A 346 -14.99 -3.04 -9.69
C LEU A 346 -15.21 -2.41 -8.31
N ALA A 347 -14.20 -1.72 -7.81
CA ALA A 347 -14.28 -0.95 -6.57
C ALA A 347 -14.02 0.53 -6.85
N VAL A 348 -14.89 1.40 -6.33
CA VAL A 348 -14.67 2.86 -6.30
C VAL A 348 -14.05 3.22 -4.97
N VAL A 349 -12.89 3.85 -5.03
CA VAL A 349 -12.10 4.25 -3.87
C VAL A 349 -11.76 5.74 -3.92
N SER A 350 -11.43 6.32 -2.79
CA SER A 350 -10.95 7.71 -2.73
C SER A 350 -9.93 7.92 -1.63
N VAL A 351 -9.15 8.99 -1.77
CA VAL A 351 -8.32 9.56 -0.72
C VAL A 351 -8.71 11.01 -0.49
N ARG A 352 -8.52 11.52 0.74
CA ARG A 352 -8.70 12.93 1.04
C ARG A 352 -7.51 13.73 0.51
N CYS A 353 -7.79 14.89 -0.05
CA CYS A 353 -6.80 15.84 -0.53
C CYS A 353 -6.55 16.92 0.53
N LYS A 354 -5.29 17.29 0.76
CA LYS A 354 -4.92 18.34 1.71
C LYS A 354 -4.25 19.52 1.01
N GLY A 355 -4.90 20.69 1.09
CA GLY A 355 -4.33 21.97 0.68
C GLY A 355 -4.14 22.18 -0.83
N GLN A 356 -3.60 23.35 -1.19
CA GLN A 356 -3.47 23.81 -2.59
C GLN A 356 -2.53 22.94 -3.46
N ASN A 357 -1.65 22.17 -2.86
CA ASN A 357 -0.66 21.35 -3.59
C ASN A 357 -1.08 19.88 -3.74
N ALA A 358 -2.36 19.57 -3.59
CA ALA A 358 -2.93 18.25 -3.81
C ALA A 358 -2.10 17.12 -3.17
N ARG A 359 -1.65 17.30 -1.94
CA ARG A 359 -1.07 16.22 -1.14
C ARG A 359 -2.18 15.52 -0.40
N TYR A 360 -2.21 14.17 -0.45
CA TYR A 360 -3.13 13.42 0.37
C TYR A 360 -2.63 13.34 1.82
N GLU A 361 -3.56 13.24 2.74
CA GLU A 361 -3.24 12.90 4.12
C GLU A 361 -2.94 11.39 4.18
N THR A 362 -1.74 11.04 4.64
CA THR A 362 -1.40 9.65 4.91
C THR A 362 -2.09 9.21 6.20
N GLY A 363 -3.02 8.26 6.09
CA GLY A 363 -3.68 7.67 7.24
C GLY A 363 -4.93 6.90 6.85
N LEU A 364 -5.33 5.95 7.69
CA LEU A 364 -6.53 5.13 7.52
C LEU A 364 -7.81 5.96 7.38
N ASP A 365 -7.85 7.14 7.99
CA ASP A 365 -9.01 8.02 8.01
C ASP A 365 -9.25 8.74 6.67
N THR A 366 -8.30 8.68 5.76
CA THR A 366 -8.35 9.39 4.48
C THR A 366 -8.76 8.50 3.31
N PHE A 367 -8.47 7.19 3.40
CA PHE A 367 -8.86 6.21 2.39
C PHE A 367 -10.27 5.70 2.63
N LYS A 368 -11.08 5.62 1.58
CA LYS A 368 -12.45 5.12 1.64
C LYS A 368 -12.77 4.25 0.44
N VAL A 369 -13.43 3.12 0.70
CA VAL A 369 -14.11 2.31 -0.32
C VAL A 369 -15.58 2.75 -0.37
N TRP A 370 -16.04 3.26 -1.50
CA TRP A 370 -17.39 3.79 -1.67
C TRP A 370 -18.36 2.73 -2.19
N GLU A 371 -17.91 1.95 -3.14
CA GLU A 371 -18.73 0.95 -3.81
C GLU A 371 -17.86 -0.21 -4.28
N VAL A 372 -18.45 -1.38 -4.25
CA VAL A 372 -17.91 -2.60 -4.84
C VAL A 372 -19.03 -3.26 -5.64
N HIS A 373 -18.74 -3.65 -6.86
CA HIS A 373 -19.64 -4.36 -7.75
C HIS A 373 -18.97 -5.64 -8.23
N GLU A 374 -19.73 -6.72 -8.22
CA GLU A 374 -19.43 -7.89 -9.03
C GLU A 374 -19.73 -7.54 -10.49
N CYS A 375 -18.80 -7.83 -11.40
CA CYS A 375 -18.90 -7.47 -12.80
C CYS A 375 -19.05 -8.69 -13.70
#